data_1494012e4c7d7c5213430d77fb5d062b
#
_entry.id   1494012e4c7d7c5213430d77fb5d062b
#
_cell.length_a   1.000
_cell.length_b   1.000
_cell.length_c   1.000
_cell.angle_alpha   90.00
_cell.angle_beta   90.00
_cell.angle_gamma   90.00
#
_symmetry.space_group_name_H-M   'P 1'
#
loop_
_entity.id
_entity.type
_entity.pdbx_description
1 polymer ?
#
loop_
_entity_poly.entity_id
_entity_poly.type
_entity_poly.pdbx_seq_one_letter_code
_entity_poly.pdbx_strand_id
1 'polypeptide(L)'
;EIYTLSLHDALPIWSAVTLFVSGCTNHCKECFQPETWDFEYGQPFTEETEATIMEMLAKKHIDGFTLLGGEPFEPKNQRRLVDLLKGIKEKFPEKSIWSFSGFTLEELLDPEGYANCEVTKEMLSLIDVLVDGRYDADLRDLSLRFRGSRNQRIIDLKKTFSEGEIVLWDD
;
A
#
# COMPACT_ATOMS: atom_id res chain seq x y z
N GLU A 1 -9.22 8.40 -12.92
CA GLU A 1 -7.97 9.13 -12.64
C GLU A 1 -7.70 9.15 -11.14
N ILE A 2 -6.48 8.86 -10.73
CA ILE A 2 -6.01 9.01 -9.36
C ILE A 2 -4.87 10.00 -9.30
N TYR A 3 -4.56 10.51 -8.10
CA TYR A 3 -3.52 11.50 -7.86
C TYR A 3 -2.44 10.93 -6.95
N THR A 4 -1.23 11.40 -7.12
CA THR A 4 -0.06 10.95 -6.37
C THR A 4 0.80 12.12 -5.93
N LEU A 5 1.48 11.98 -4.79
CA LEU A 5 2.33 13.01 -4.22
C LEU A 5 3.76 12.95 -4.74
N SER A 6 4.35 11.77 -4.67
CA SER A 6 5.77 11.63 -4.96
C SER A 6 6.20 10.19 -5.17
N LEU A 7 7.33 10.05 -5.84
CA LEU A 7 8.11 8.82 -5.93
C LEU A 7 9.40 9.03 -5.14
N HIS A 8 9.72 8.12 -4.24
CA HIS A 8 10.96 8.14 -3.47
C HIS A 8 11.73 6.83 -3.56
N ASP A 9 13.05 6.96 -3.70
CA ASP A 9 14.00 5.87 -3.44
C ASP A 9 14.32 5.93 -1.94
N ALA A 10 13.71 5.15 -1.10
CA ALA A 10 14.23 4.71 0.18
C ALA A 10 13.19 4.40 1.27
N LEU A 11 13.34 3.23 1.81
CA LEU A 11 13.06 2.95 3.23
C LEU A 11 14.32 2.29 3.81
N PRO A 12 14.60 2.43 5.12
CA PRO A 12 15.93 2.19 5.69
C PRO A 12 16.43 0.74 5.73
N ILE A 13 15.71 -0.23 5.19
CA ILE A 13 16.09 -1.66 5.30
C ILE A 13 16.23 -2.33 3.94
N TRP A 14 15.55 -1.85 2.91
CA TRP A 14 15.73 -2.24 1.52
C TRP A 14 15.48 -1.05 0.61
N SER A 15 16.06 -1.09 -0.56
CA SER A 15 15.81 -0.08 -1.57
C SER A 15 14.48 -0.39 -2.26
N ALA A 16 13.45 0.42 -2.02
CA ALA A 16 12.15 0.28 -2.65
C ALA A 16 11.71 1.56 -3.37
N VAL A 17 11.02 1.40 -4.48
CA VAL A 17 10.27 2.49 -5.09
C VAL A 17 8.98 2.66 -4.31
N THR A 18 8.73 3.85 -3.77
CA THR A 18 7.53 4.15 -2.99
C THR A 18 6.62 5.11 -3.77
N LEU A 19 5.38 4.72 -3.93
CA LEU A 19 4.32 5.56 -4.50
C LEU A 19 3.38 6.03 -3.40
N PHE A 20 3.28 7.36 -3.24
CA PHE A 20 2.32 7.99 -2.33
C PHE A 20 1.06 8.39 -3.11
N VAL A 21 -0.04 7.74 -2.82
CA VAL A 21 -1.35 8.05 -3.42
C VAL A 21 -2.12 9.07 -2.61
N SER A 22 -3.05 9.77 -3.23
CA SER A 22 -3.98 10.70 -2.58
C SER A 22 -5.38 10.09 -2.51
N GLY A 23 -6.19 10.61 -1.56
CA GLY A 23 -7.50 10.10 -1.22
C GLY A 23 -7.47 9.17 -0.02
N CYS A 24 -8.16 9.57 1.05
CA CYS A 24 -8.28 8.77 2.26
C CYS A 24 -9.53 9.17 3.04
N THR A 25 -10.43 8.23 3.29
CA THR A 25 -11.63 8.45 4.09
C THR A 25 -11.45 8.09 5.57
N ASN A 26 -10.30 7.55 5.96
CA ASN A 26 -10.04 7.16 7.35
C ASN A 26 -9.92 8.35 8.31
N HIS A 27 -9.35 9.46 7.87
CA HIS A 27 -9.19 10.70 8.63
C HIS A 27 -8.65 10.48 10.06
N CYS A 28 -7.57 9.69 10.18
CA CYS A 28 -6.99 9.36 11.48
C CYS A 28 -6.56 10.62 12.24
N LYS A 29 -6.86 10.65 13.54
CA LYS A 29 -6.38 11.71 14.44
C LYS A 29 -4.85 11.78 14.41
N GLU A 30 -4.30 12.98 14.26
CA GLU A 30 -2.85 13.22 14.14
C GLU A 30 -2.20 12.52 12.92
N CYS A 31 -2.94 12.38 11.83
CA CYS A 31 -2.39 11.89 10.57
C CYS A 31 -1.18 12.74 10.16
N PHE A 32 -0.10 12.09 9.68
CA PHE A 32 1.12 12.76 9.24
C PHE A 32 0.92 13.63 7.99
N GLN A 33 -0.04 13.28 7.15
CA GLN A 33 -0.30 13.94 5.87
C GLN A 33 -1.80 14.13 5.64
N PRO A 34 -2.48 14.99 6.43
CA PRO A 34 -3.91 15.21 6.28
C PRO A 34 -4.29 15.81 4.91
N GLU A 35 -3.36 16.43 4.20
CA GLU A 35 -3.55 16.91 2.84
C GLU A 35 -3.91 15.78 1.87
N THR A 36 -3.43 14.58 2.12
CA THR A 36 -3.73 13.40 1.28
C THR A 36 -5.14 12.86 1.46
N TRP A 37 -5.95 13.41 2.37
CA TRP A 37 -7.37 13.07 2.44
C TRP A 37 -8.12 13.52 1.19
N ASP A 38 -7.67 14.63 0.60
CA ASP A 38 -8.18 15.10 -0.68
C ASP A 38 -7.74 14.16 -1.81
N PHE A 39 -8.71 13.65 -2.56
CA PHE A 39 -8.47 12.71 -3.67
C PHE A 39 -7.76 13.35 -4.87
N GLU A 40 -7.74 14.66 -4.97
CA GLU A 40 -7.11 15.41 -6.05
C GLU A 40 -5.82 16.11 -5.61
N TYR A 41 -5.32 15.79 -4.41
CA TYR A 41 -4.07 16.37 -3.93
C TYR A 41 -2.86 15.78 -4.69
N GLY A 42 -1.94 16.64 -5.09
CA GLY A 42 -0.74 16.24 -5.82
C GLY A 42 -0.89 16.32 -7.34
N GLN A 43 -0.36 15.36 -8.05
CA GLN A 43 -0.35 15.31 -9.50
C GLN A 43 -1.13 14.10 -10.03
N PRO A 44 -1.80 14.22 -11.18
CA PRO A 44 -2.46 13.07 -11.79
C PRO A 44 -1.49 11.92 -12.04
N PHE A 45 -1.93 10.71 -11.73
CA PHE A 45 -1.18 9.50 -12.08
C PHE A 45 -1.39 9.16 -13.55
N THR A 46 -0.33 9.26 -14.34
CA THR A 46 -0.36 9.10 -15.79
C THR A 46 0.43 7.88 -16.24
N GLU A 47 0.35 7.53 -17.54
CA GLU A 47 1.19 6.51 -18.14
C GLU A 47 2.69 6.85 -18.03
N GLU A 48 3.03 8.14 -18.08
CA GLU A 48 4.41 8.61 -17.88
C GLU A 48 4.89 8.32 -16.42
N THR A 49 4.03 8.53 -15.42
CA THR A 49 4.32 8.18 -14.04
C THR A 49 4.56 6.68 -13.90
N GLU A 50 3.72 5.86 -14.52
CA GLU A 50 3.87 4.40 -14.53
C GLU A 50 5.18 3.96 -15.21
N ALA A 51 5.50 4.55 -16.35
CA ALA A 51 6.77 4.28 -17.05
C ALA A 51 7.99 4.63 -16.17
N THR A 52 7.94 5.74 -15.46
CA THR A 52 8.99 6.14 -14.51
C THR A 52 9.16 5.12 -13.38
N ILE A 53 8.06 4.63 -12.82
CA ILE A 53 8.09 3.55 -11.79
C ILE A 53 8.77 2.31 -12.35
N MET A 54 8.43 1.88 -13.57
CA MET A 54 9.01 0.70 -14.20
C MET A 54 10.52 0.87 -14.47
N GLU A 55 10.96 2.06 -14.88
CA GLU A 55 12.39 2.36 -15.06
C GLU A 55 13.16 2.30 -13.73
N MET A 56 12.57 2.84 -12.66
CA MET A 56 13.17 2.80 -11.32
C MET A 56 13.28 1.35 -10.82
N LEU A 57 12.22 0.56 -10.96
CA LEU A 57 12.20 -0.85 -10.57
C LEU A 57 13.18 -1.72 -11.36
N ALA A 58 13.52 -1.34 -12.59
CA ALA A 58 14.51 -2.08 -13.39
C ALA A 58 15.93 -2.00 -12.84
N LYS A 59 16.22 -1.06 -11.95
CA LYS A 59 17.54 -0.93 -11.32
C LYS A 59 17.82 -2.12 -10.40
N LYS A 60 19.04 -2.68 -10.48
CA LYS A 60 19.42 -3.90 -9.73
C LYS A 60 19.40 -3.75 -8.22
N HIS A 61 19.65 -2.54 -7.71
CA HIS A 61 19.67 -2.27 -6.27
C HIS A 61 18.28 -2.00 -5.67
N ILE A 62 17.24 -1.99 -6.48
CA ILE A 62 15.86 -1.85 -6.01
C ILE A 62 15.28 -3.23 -5.77
N ASP A 63 14.86 -3.48 -4.53
CA ASP A 63 14.37 -4.79 -4.08
C ASP A 63 12.85 -4.94 -4.21
N GLY A 64 12.11 -3.82 -4.23
CA GLY A 64 10.66 -3.91 -4.26
C GLY A 64 9.94 -2.59 -4.49
N PHE A 65 8.63 -2.66 -4.34
CA PHE A 65 7.69 -1.56 -4.51
C PHE A 65 6.81 -1.40 -3.27
N THR A 66 6.55 -0.16 -2.87
CA THR A 66 5.70 0.14 -1.71
C THR A 66 4.58 1.11 -2.09
N LEU A 67 3.36 0.76 -1.74
CA LEU A 67 2.19 1.64 -1.78
C LEU A 67 1.94 2.28 -0.43
N LEU A 68 1.85 3.60 -0.41
CA LEU A 68 1.70 4.41 0.79
C LEU A 68 0.92 5.69 0.45
N GLY A 69 0.82 6.62 1.38
CA GLY A 69 0.23 7.95 1.17
C GLY A 69 -1.07 8.12 1.89
N GLY A 70 -2.12 8.52 1.19
CA GLY A 70 -3.48 8.54 1.69
C GLY A 70 -3.97 7.12 2.00
N GLU A 71 -4.78 6.55 1.14
CA GLU A 71 -5.26 5.17 1.30
C GLU A 71 -5.23 4.43 -0.04
N PRO A 72 -4.29 3.50 -0.26
CA PRO A 72 -4.23 2.71 -1.48
C PRO A 72 -5.49 1.87 -1.73
N PHE A 73 -6.18 1.46 -0.67
CA PHE A 73 -7.40 0.64 -0.76
C PHE A 73 -8.71 1.43 -0.80
N GLU A 74 -8.67 2.75 -1.02
CA GLU A 74 -9.87 3.44 -1.49
C GLU A 74 -10.33 2.80 -2.83
N PRO A 75 -11.62 2.47 -3.01
CA PRO A 75 -12.08 1.80 -4.23
C PRO A 75 -11.64 2.48 -5.53
N LYS A 76 -11.63 3.82 -5.55
CA LYS A 76 -11.15 4.61 -6.69
C LYS A 76 -9.67 4.34 -6.97
N ASN A 77 -8.84 4.27 -5.94
CA ASN A 77 -7.41 4.02 -6.06
C ASN A 77 -7.14 2.57 -6.48
N GLN A 78 -7.82 1.61 -5.88
CA GLN A 78 -7.65 0.19 -6.19
C GLN A 78 -7.82 -0.10 -7.68
N ARG A 79 -8.87 0.45 -8.32
CA ARG A 79 -9.17 0.22 -9.74
C ARG A 79 -8.05 0.64 -10.68
N ARG A 80 -7.26 1.63 -10.30
CA ARG A 80 -6.10 2.06 -11.09
C ARG A 80 -4.82 1.33 -10.68
N LEU A 81 -4.63 1.10 -9.38
CA LEU A 81 -3.42 0.48 -8.84
C LEU A 81 -3.31 -1.00 -9.19
N VAL A 82 -4.41 -1.73 -9.31
CA VAL A 82 -4.38 -3.17 -9.64
C VAL A 82 -3.66 -3.43 -10.95
N ASP A 83 -3.86 -2.60 -11.97
CA ASP A 83 -3.18 -2.73 -13.26
C ASP A 83 -1.68 -2.44 -13.15
N LEU A 84 -1.29 -1.44 -12.37
CA LEU A 84 0.11 -1.17 -12.07
C LEU A 84 0.78 -2.37 -11.38
N LEU A 85 0.15 -2.94 -10.36
CA LEU A 85 0.71 -4.08 -9.62
C LEU A 85 0.83 -5.33 -10.51
N LYS A 86 -0.13 -5.58 -11.39
CA LYS A 86 -0.03 -6.65 -12.41
C LYS A 86 1.20 -6.45 -13.29
N GLY A 87 1.36 -5.26 -13.84
CA GLY A 87 2.52 -4.94 -14.69
C GLY A 87 3.86 -5.10 -13.96
N ILE A 88 3.92 -4.72 -12.68
CA ILE A 88 5.11 -4.92 -11.84
C ILE A 88 5.40 -6.42 -11.67
N LYS A 89 4.39 -7.23 -11.30
CA LYS A 89 4.58 -8.67 -11.10
C LYS A 89 4.91 -9.43 -12.39
N GLU A 90 4.37 -9.02 -13.52
CA GLU A 90 4.71 -9.59 -14.82
C GLU A 90 6.16 -9.31 -15.22
N LYS A 91 6.63 -8.08 -15.02
CA LYS A 91 7.96 -7.65 -15.45
C LYS A 91 9.06 -7.97 -14.43
N PHE A 92 8.72 -7.93 -13.14
CA PHE A 92 9.65 -8.11 -12.02
C PHE A 92 9.06 -9.07 -10.96
N PRO A 93 8.86 -10.35 -11.31
CA PRO A 93 8.19 -11.31 -10.40
C PRO A 93 8.95 -11.54 -9.09
N GLU A 94 10.26 -11.29 -9.08
CA GLU A 94 11.14 -11.43 -7.92
C GLU A 94 11.03 -10.27 -6.93
N LYS A 95 10.52 -9.11 -7.34
CA LYS A 95 10.44 -7.93 -6.48
C LYS A 95 9.24 -8.00 -5.56
N SER A 96 9.45 -7.72 -4.29
CA SER A 96 8.38 -7.71 -3.30
C SER A 96 7.49 -6.47 -3.44
N ILE A 97 6.20 -6.63 -3.16
CA ILE A 97 5.24 -5.52 -3.11
C ILE A 97 4.69 -5.42 -1.69
N TRP A 98 4.86 -4.25 -1.10
CA TRP A 98 4.29 -3.88 0.18
C TRP A 98 3.19 -2.84 -0.01
N SER A 99 2.16 -2.91 0.82
CA SER A 99 1.13 -1.87 0.88
C SER A 99 0.77 -1.55 2.32
N PHE A 100 0.49 -0.29 2.56
CA PHE A 100 -0.08 0.20 3.81
C PHE A 100 -1.56 0.49 3.61
N SER A 101 -2.37 0.20 4.62
CA SER A 101 -3.79 0.52 4.62
C SER A 101 -4.26 0.88 6.02
N GLY A 102 -5.13 1.87 6.13
CA GLY A 102 -5.88 2.13 7.35
C GLY A 102 -7.01 1.11 7.57
N PHE A 103 -7.48 0.44 6.52
CA PHE A 103 -8.44 -0.65 6.66
C PHE A 103 -7.73 -1.92 7.12
N THR A 104 -8.40 -2.71 7.96
CA THR A 104 -7.92 -4.04 8.33
C THR A 104 -8.16 -5.04 7.19
N LEU A 105 -7.42 -6.15 7.17
CA LEU A 105 -7.61 -7.20 6.18
C LEU A 105 -9.06 -7.74 6.20
N GLU A 106 -9.65 -7.85 7.38
CA GLU A 106 -11.04 -8.25 7.55
C GLU A 106 -12.02 -7.27 6.90
N GLU A 107 -11.80 -5.96 7.05
CA GLU A 107 -12.61 -4.92 6.38
C GLU A 107 -12.45 -4.98 4.85
N LEU A 108 -11.24 -5.26 4.35
CA LEU A 108 -10.98 -5.40 2.92
C LEU A 108 -11.64 -6.63 2.32
N LEU A 109 -11.79 -7.71 3.09
CA LEU A 109 -12.38 -8.96 2.65
C LEU A 109 -13.90 -9.02 2.89
N ASP A 110 -14.48 -8.09 3.66
CA ASP A 110 -15.92 -8.02 3.90
C ASP A 110 -16.68 -7.62 2.63
N PRO A 111 -17.51 -8.51 2.03
CA PRO A 111 -18.23 -8.20 0.81
C PRO A 111 -19.20 -7.01 0.92
N GLU A 112 -19.65 -6.69 2.12
CA GLU A 112 -20.54 -5.54 2.42
C GLU A 112 -19.74 -4.32 2.87
N GLY A 113 -18.41 -4.43 3.00
CA GLY A 113 -17.53 -3.38 3.48
C GLY A 113 -17.28 -2.30 2.43
N TYR A 114 -17.14 -1.05 2.89
CA TYR A 114 -16.84 0.10 2.03
C TYR A 114 -15.61 -0.09 1.15
N ALA A 115 -14.54 -0.63 1.71
CA ALA A 115 -13.25 -0.78 1.03
C ALA A 115 -13.21 -1.98 0.05
N ASN A 116 -14.21 -2.88 0.13
CA ASN A 116 -14.29 -4.01 -0.80
C ASN A 116 -14.89 -3.57 -2.12
N CYS A 117 -14.22 -3.87 -3.20
CA CYS A 117 -14.72 -3.67 -4.55
C CYS A 117 -14.32 -4.84 -5.47
N GLU A 118 -14.71 -4.80 -6.71
CA GLU A 118 -14.51 -5.89 -7.69
C GLU A 118 -13.06 -6.31 -7.89
N VAL A 119 -12.10 -5.42 -7.62
CA VAL A 119 -10.66 -5.68 -7.80
C VAL A 119 -9.89 -5.95 -6.50
N THR A 120 -10.54 -5.83 -5.34
CA THR A 120 -9.86 -5.93 -4.03
C THR A 120 -9.12 -7.25 -3.85
N LYS A 121 -9.77 -8.38 -4.14
CA LYS A 121 -9.16 -9.71 -4.00
C LYS A 121 -7.97 -9.88 -4.94
N GLU A 122 -8.09 -9.40 -6.17
CA GLU A 122 -7.00 -9.44 -7.15
C GLU A 122 -5.83 -8.57 -6.67
N MET A 123 -6.09 -7.35 -6.22
CA MET A 123 -5.07 -6.45 -5.69
C MET A 123 -4.34 -7.07 -4.50
N LEU A 124 -5.06 -7.65 -3.53
CA LEU A 124 -4.47 -8.35 -2.39
C LEU A 124 -3.61 -9.54 -2.82
N SER A 125 -3.97 -10.27 -3.88
CA SER A 125 -3.19 -11.40 -4.38
C SER A 125 -1.84 -11.00 -4.98
N LEU A 126 -1.69 -9.75 -5.39
CA LEU A 126 -0.47 -9.20 -5.99
C LEU A 126 0.49 -8.61 -4.94
N ILE A 127 0.02 -8.39 -3.73
CA ILE A 127 0.79 -7.80 -2.62
C ILE A 127 1.37 -8.93 -1.77
N ASP A 128 2.64 -8.79 -1.40
CA ASP A 128 3.34 -9.76 -0.57
C ASP A 128 3.11 -9.48 0.93
N VAL A 129 3.18 -8.21 1.33
CA VAL A 129 3.03 -7.79 2.72
C VAL A 129 2.08 -6.61 2.84
N LEU A 130 1.11 -6.71 3.74
CA LEU A 130 0.16 -5.66 4.08
C LEU A 130 0.42 -5.16 5.50
N VAL A 131 0.63 -3.87 5.66
CA VAL A 131 0.58 -3.20 6.97
C VAL A 131 -0.81 -2.62 7.12
N ASP A 132 -1.62 -3.21 7.99
CA ASP A 132 -3.03 -2.89 8.11
C ASP A 132 -3.41 -2.23 9.45
N GLY A 133 -4.53 -1.53 9.44
CA GLY A 133 -5.10 -0.86 10.61
C GLY A 133 -4.85 0.65 10.62
N ARG A 134 -5.86 1.38 11.10
CA ARG A 134 -5.78 2.85 11.21
C ARG A 134 -4.72 3.25 12.21
N TYR A 135 -3.99 4.33 11.89
CA TYR A 135 -3.09 4.93 12.85
C TYR A 135 -3.88 5.41 14.08
N ASP A 136 -3.43 4.99 15.25
CA ASP A 136 -3.99 5.39 16.55
C ASP A 136 -2.92 6.17 17.33
N ALA A 137 -3.16 7.48 17.51
CA ALA A 137 -2.22 8.37 18.18
C ALA A 137 -1.98 7.97 19.65
N ASP A 138 -2.99 7.40 20.31
CA ASP A 138 -2.89 6.95 21.71
C ASP A 138 -2.04 5.66 21.86
N LEU A 139 -1.86 4.92 20.76
CA LEU A 139 -1.03 3.72 20.67
C LEU A 139 0.28 3.95 19.90
N ARG A 140 0.63 5.22 19.66
CA ARG A 140 1.88 5.60 18.97
C ARG A 140 3.09 5.03 19.68
N ASP A 141 3.99 4.44 18.90
CA ASP A 141 5.23 3.88 19.41
C ASP A 141 6.33 4.00 18.35
N LEU A 142 7.32 4.87 18.62
CA LEU A 142 8.41 5.15 17.69
C LEU A 142 9.45 4.02 17.61
N SER A 143 9.39 3.03 18.48
CA SER A 143 10.27 1.86 18.45
C SER A 143 9.79 0.78 17.47
N LEU A 144 8.55 0.89 16.98
CA LEU A 144 7.99 -0.07 16.03
C LEU A 144 8.61 0.09 14.64
N ARG A 145 8.90 -1.04 14.02
CA ARG A 145 9.36 -1.10 12.63
C ARG A 145 8.16 -1.16 11.68
N PHE A 146 8.18 -0.35 10.63
CA PHE A 146 7.20 -0.30 9.53
C PHE A 146 5.75 0.06 9.90
N ARG A 147 5.47 0.50 11.11
CA ARG A 147 4.14 0.90 11.56
C ARG A 147 4.25 2.01 12.60
N GLY A 148 3.20 2.84 12.71
CA GLY A 148 3.21 4.01 13.59
C GLY A 148 2.57 3.77 14.95
N SER A 149 1.69 2.79 15.08
CA SER A 149 0.94 2.48 16.31
C SER A 149 0.82 0.98 16.55
N ARG A 150 0.72 0.59 17.82
CA ARG A 150 0.77 -0.83 18.25
C ARG A 150 -0.40 -1.68 17.77
N ASN A 151 -1.53 -1.08 17.43
CA ASN A 151 -2.70 -1.77 16.87
C ASN A 151 -2.52 -2.20 15.41
N GLN A 152 -1.58 -1.62 14.69
CA GLN A 152 -1.31 -1.98 13.30
C GLN A 152 -0.58 -3.32 13.22
N ARG A 153 -0.86 -4.10 12.17
CA ARG A 153 -0.27 -5.42 11.95
C ARG A 153 0.55 -5.42 10.66
N ILE A 154 1.60 -6.22 10.63
CA ILE A 154 2.37 -6.52 9.42
C ILE A 154 2.01 -7.95 9.04
N ILE A 155 1.31 -8.13 7.93
CA ILE A 155 0.70 -9.39 7.51
C ILE A 155 1.44 -9.94 6.28
N ASP A 156 1.91 -11.19 6.36
CA ASP A 156 2.36 -11.95 5.20
C ASP A 156 1.12 -12.45 4.45
N LEU A 157 0.75 -11.77 3.36
CA LEU A 157 -0.46 -12.10 2.62
C LEU A 157 -0.38 -13.45 1.91
N LYS A 158 0.80 -13.85 1.44
CA LYS A 158 0.97 -15.15 0.76
C LYS A 158 0.72 -16.30 1.71
N LYS A 159 1.33 -16.27 2.88
CA LYS A 159 1.09 -17.27 3.93
C LYS A 159 -0.35 -17.23 4.42
N THR A 160 -0.88 -16.04 4.69
CA THR A 160 -2.26 -15.85 5.15
C THR A 160 -3.27 -16.51 4.21
N PHE A 161 -3.15 -16.30 2.89
CA PHE A 161 -4.08 -16.90 1.93
C PHE A 161 -3.83 -18.40 1.71
N SER A 162 -2.61 -18.89 1.89
CA SER A 162 -2.31 -20.32 1.76
C SER A 162 -2.75 -21.11 2.99
N GLU A 163 -2.68 -20.54 4.18
CA GLU A 163 -3.00 -21.20 5.46
C GLU A 163 -4.46 -21.00 5.89
N GLY A 164 -5.13 -19.96 5.34
CA GLY A 164 -6.52 -19.64 5.67
C GLY A 164 -6.70 -18.92 7.02
N GLU A 165 -5.61 -18.47 7.62
CA GLU A 165 -5.60 -17.66 8.85
C GLU A 165 -4.54 -16.54 8.73
N ILE A 166 -4.69 -15.48 9.54
CA ILE A 166 -3.74 -14.36 9.49
C ILE A 166 -2.38 -14.79 10.02
N VAL A 167 -1.38 -14.69 9.13
CA VAL A 167 0.02 -14.94 9.45
C VAL A 167 0.76 -13.61 9.49
N LEU A 168 1.35 -13.28 10.63
CA LEU A 168 2.16 -12.08 10.75
C LEU A 168 3.50 -12.29 10.05
N TRP A 169 3.99 -11.20 9.46
CA TRP A 169 5.30 -11.20 8.80
C TRP A 169 6.41 -11.22 9.86
N ASP A 170 7.34 -12.15 9.72
CA ASP A 170 8.54 -12.27 10.54
C ASP A 170 9.76 -11.73 9.79
N ASP A 171 10.61 -10.99 10.48
CA ASP A 171 11.89 -10.46 10.00
C ASP A 171 12.90 -11.57 9.65
#